data_52e75e25c177d8a5453e7adcb7aa6246
#
_entry.id   52e75e25c177d8a5453e7adcb7aa6246
#
_cell.length_a   1.000
_cell.length_b   1.000
_cell.length_c   1.000
_cell.angle_alpha   90.00
_cell.angle_beta   90.00
_cell.angle_gamma   90.00
#
_symmetry.space_group_name_H-M   'P 1'
#
loop_
_entity.id
_entity.type
_entity.pdbx_description
1 polymer ?
#
loop_
_entity_poly.entity_id
_entity_poly.type
_entity_poly.pdbx_seq_one_letter_code
_entity_poly.pdbx_strand_id
1 'polypeptide(L)'
;MNDRIRIDLVQELVSMARNWGLSEGSASIYAALVLSGRALNMNELHELTGYSLSSVSTHLKSLTDKYLVTRTKKEGVYVYKAEISFDEIFRLLTKELLERNILPLYRKVAEFKDLQKGVLYQHLSSVEEEMQKLIDYLTKIINVKGEAHALEEDQIFVPSVP
;
A
#
# COMPACT_ATOMS: atom_id res chain seq x y z
N MET A 1 -15.21 20.57 -14.79
CA MET A 1 -15.23 19.14 -14.39
C MET A 1 -16.42 18.98 -13.46
N ASN A 2 -17.26 17.98 -13.70
CA ASN A 2 -18.49 17.79 -12.92
C ASN A 2 -18.11 17.49 -11.45
N ASP A 3 -18.57 18.31 -10.51
CA ASP A 3 -18.21 18.19 -9.07
C ASP A 3 -18.59 16.82 -8.51
N ARG A 4 -19.64 16.21 -9.03
CA ARG A 4 -20.05 14.85 -8.66
C ARG A 4 -18.97 13.82 -9.00
N ILE A 5 -18.43 13.86 -10.22
CA ILE A 5 -17.36 12.94 -10.66
C ILE A 5 -16.11 13.12 -9.79
N ARG A 6 -15.80 14.37 -9.39
CA ARG A 6 -14.66 14.65 -8.51
C ARG A 6 -14.86 14.07 -7.11
N ILE A 7 -16.06 14.17 -6.56
CA ILE A 7 -16.40 13.61 -5.24
C ILE A 7 -16.31 12.08 -5.29
N ASP A 8 -16.89 11.45 -6.32
CA ASP A 8 -16.85 10.00 -6.49
C ASP A 8 -15.38 9.52 -6.61
N LEU A 9 -14.55 10.20 -7.38
CA LEU A 9 -13.13 9.86 -7.53
C LEU A 9 -12.34 9.99 -6.21
N VAL A 10 -12.62 11.01 -5.40
CA VAL A 10 -12.00 11.14 -4.06
C VAL A 10 -12.39 9.94 -3.19
N GLN A 11 -13.65 9.55 -3.18
CA GLN A 11 -14.15 8.43 -2.37
C GLN A 11 -13.50 7.11 -2.78
N GLU A 12 -13.36 6.85 -4.08
CA GLU A 12 -12.70 5.65 -4.60
C GLU A 12 -11.22 5.61 -4.25
N LEU A 13 -10.50 6.73 -4.39
CA LEU A 13 -9.09 6.82 -4.00
C LEU A 13 -8.90 6.61 -2.49
N VAL A 14 -9.77 7.16 -1.66
CA VAL A 14 -9.75 6.95 -0.20
C VAL A 14 -10.03 5.49 0.12
N SER A 15 -11.04 4.88 -0.52
CA SER A 15 -11.38 3.47 -0.33
C SER A 15 -10.21 2.56 -0.70
N MET A 16 -9.61 2.78 -1.86
CA MET A 16 -8.42 2.03 -2.32
C MET A 16 -7.26 2.17 -1.32
N ALA A 17 -6.95 3.38 -0.89
CA ALA A 17 -5.86 3.63 0.04
C ALA A 17 -6.11 3.02 1.43
N ARG A 18 -7.35 2.98 1.89
CA ARG A 18 -7.74 2.27 3.12
C ARG A 18 -7.52 0.76 3.01
N ASN A 19 -7.80 0.16 1.85
CA ASN A 19 -7.50 -1.25 1.59
C ASN A 19 -6.00 -1.56 1.63
N TRP A 20 -5.14 -0.55 1.47
CA TRP A 20 -3.69 -0.65 1.71
C TRP A 20 -3.31 -0.51 3.19
N GLY A 21 -4.26 -0.47 4.10
CA GLY A 21 -4.03 -0.36 5.54
C GLY A 21 -3.79 1.07 6.02
N LEU A 22 -4.14 2.10 5.23
CA LEU A 22 -4.08 3.48 5.68
C LEU A 22 -5.27 3.82 6.58
N SER A 23 -5.03 4.69 7.57
CA SER A 23 -6.12 5.34 8.29
C SER A 23 -6.92 6.24 7.35
N GLU A 24 -8.17 6.54 7.69
CA GLU A 24 -9.02 7.42 6.90
C GLU A 24 -8.38 8.79 6.63
N GLY A 25 -7.77 9.40 7.64
CA GLY A 25 -7.08 10.68 7.47
C GLY A 25 -5.85 10.59 6.56
N SER A 26 -5.05 9.52 6.67
CA SER A 26 -3.91 9.30 5.76
C SER A 26 -4.40 9.06 4.33
N ALA A 27 -5.46 8.28 4.14
CA ALA A 27 -6.05 8.03 2.84
C ALA A 27 -6.61 9.31 2.20
N SER A 28 -7.27 10.16 2.99
CA SER A 28 -7.79 11.46 2.53
C SER A 28 -6.67 12.43 2.11
N ILE A 29 -5.58 12.51 2.90
CA ILE A 29 -4.41 13.33 2.55
C ILE A 29 -3.73 12.79 1.27
N TYR A 30 -3.60 11.47 1.15
CA TYR A 30 -3.03 10.85 -0.05
C TYR A 30 -3.89 11.16 -1.29
N ALA A 31 -5.21 10.99 -1.21
CA ALA A 31 -6.13 11.31 -2.30
C ALA A 31 -6.05 12.79 -2.71
N ALA A 32 -5.96 13.71 -1.75
CA ALA A 32 -5.79 15.14 -2.02
C ALA A 32 -4.48 15.43 -2.78
N LEU A 33 -3.38 14.77 -2.40
CA LEU A 33 -2.08 14.90 -3.08
C LEU A 33 -2.13 14.32 -4.50
N VAL A 34 -2.73 13.13 -4.69
CA VAL A 34 -2.89 12.51 -6.02
C VAL A 34 -3.68 13.42 -6.94
N LEU A 35 -4.83 13.93 -6.49
CA LEU A 35 -5.73 14.75 -7.31
C LEU A 35 -5.23 16.17 -7.54
N SER A 36 -4.31 16.67 -6.71
CA SER A 36 -3.70 17.98 -6.93
C SER A 36 -2.78 18.01 -8.16
N GLY A 37 -2.21 16.85 -8.51
CA GLY A 37 -1.23 16.74 -9.60
C GLY A 37 0.10 17.47 -9.35
N ARG A 38 0.27 18.06 -8.17
CA ARG A 38 1.45 18.86 -7.77
C ARG A 38 1.83 18.60 -6.31
N ALA A 39 3.01 19.06 -5.93
CA ALA A 39 3.38 19.07 -4.53
C ALA A 39 2.60 20.14 -3.76
N LEU A 40 2.16 19.81 -2.54
CA LEU A 40 1.44 20.70 -1.64
C LEU A 40 2.20 20.85 -0.31
N ASN A 41 2.09 22.02 0.31
CA ASN A 41 2.54 22.22 1.67
C ASN A 41 1.45 21.87 2.70
N MET A 42 1.80 21.90 4.00
CA MET A 42 0.86 21.52 5.07
C MET A 42 -0.35 22.44 5.17
N ASN A 43 -0.20 23.75 4.88
CA ASN A 43 -1.32 24.70 4.93
C ASN A 43 -2.30 24.43 3.79
N GLU A 44 -1.81 24.19 2.58
CA GLU A 44 -2.66 23.82 1.45
C GLU A 44 -3.43 22.52 1.72
N LEU A 45 -2.79 21.53 2.33
CA LEU A 45 -3.44 20.27 2.72
C LEU A 45 -4.48 20.49 3.84
N HIS A 46 -4.20 21.33 4.80
CA HIS A 46 -5.16 21.76 5.83
C HIS A 46 -6.43 22.36 5.19
N GLU A 47 -6.25 23.32 4.27
CA GLU A 47 -7.36 23.97 3.57
C GLU A 47 -8.17 23.02 2.71
N LEU A 48 -7.50 22.08 2.00
CA LEU A 48 -8.16 21.13 1.12
C LEU A 48 -8.92 20.03 1.84
N THR A 49 -8.41 19.59 3.01
CA THR A 49 -8.92 18.39 3.69
C THR A 49 -9.72 18.71 4.95
N GLY A 50 -9.59 19.92 5.48
CA GLY A 50 -10.20 20.33 6.74
C GLY A 50 -9.55 19.74 8.00
N TYR A 51 -8.50 18.92 7.87
CA TYR A 51 -7.75 18.41 9.02
C TYR A 51 -6.89 19.52 9.65
N SER A 52 -6.74 19.50 10.98
CA SER A 52 -5.82 20.40 11.67
C SER A 52 -4.37 20.19 11.20
N LEU A 53 -3.53 21.22 11.30
CA LEU A 53 -2.10 21.12 10.92
C LEU A 53 -1.37 19.99 11.65
N SER A 54 -1.71 19.75 12.93
CA SER A 54 -1.15 18.63 13.69
C SER A 54 -1.57 17.27 13.14
N SER A 55 -2.83 17.12 12.75
CA SER A 55 -3.35 15.90 12.08
C SER A 55 -2.70 15.71 10.71
N VAL A 56 -2.61 16.76 9.90
CA VAL A 56 -1.92 16.74 8.61
C VAL A 56 -0.47 16.27 8.78
N SER A 57 0.26 16.83 9.75
CA SER A 57 1.64 16.44 10.04
C SER A 57 1.77 14.96 10.40
N THR A 58 0.87 14.45 11.25
CA THR A 58 0.86 13.05 11.68
C THR A 58 0.59 12.12 10.50
N HIS A 59 -0.39 12.44 9.67
CA HIS A 59 -0.73 11.64 8.49
C HIS A 59 0.37 11.68 7.42
N LEU A 60 0.98 12.84 7.17
CA LEU A 60 2.10 12.99 6.26
C LEU A 60 3.32 12.18 6.72
N LYS A 61 3.59 12.15 8.02
CA LYS A 61 4.65 11.29 8.56
C LYS A 61 4.37 9.83 8.25
N SER A 62 3.16 9.34 8.57
CA SER A 62 2.76 7.95 8.26
C SER A 62 2.88 7.61 6.77
N LEU A 63 2.47 8.51 5.88
CA LEU A 63 2.57 8.34 4.43
C LEU A 63 4.02 8.34 3.93
N THR A 64 4.87 9.19 4.50
CA THR A 64 6.30 9.24 4.16
C THR A 64 7.03 7.99 4.65
N ASP A 65 6.72 7.51 5.85
CA ASP A 65 7.29 6.29 6.43
C ASP A 65 6.91 5.03 5.59
N LYS A 66 5.79 5.09 4.87
CA LYS A 66 5.33 4.04 3.94
C LYS A 66 5.76 4.26 2.48
N TYR A 67 6.56 5.27 2.20
CA TYR A 67 7.00 5.65 0.84
C TYR A 67 5.88 6.03 -0.12
N LEU A 68 4.68 6.32 0.38
CA LEU A 68 3.54 6.76 -0.42
C LEU A 68 3.56 8.26 -0.76
N VAL A 69 4.38 9.01 -0.03
CA VAL A 69 4.57 10.45 -0.21
C VAL A 69 6.04 10.80 -0.08
N THR A 70 6.54 11.58 -1.00
CA THR A 70 7.87 12.17 -0.92
C THR A 70 7.80 13.59 -0.34
N ARG A 71 8.77 13.93 0.51
CA ARG A 71 8.93 15.26 1.11
C ARG A 71 10.16 15.95 0.54
N THR A 72 10.01 17.14 0.02
CA THR A 72 11.11 17.98 -0.46
C THR A 72 11.02 19.37 0.17
N LYS A 73 12.15 20.09 0.22
CA LYS A 73 12.18 21.48 0.70
C LYS A 73 12.29 22.42 -0.51
N LYS A 74 11.31 23.31 -0.67
CA LYS A 74 11.31 24.36 -1.69
C LYS A 74 11.21 25.71 -1.01
N GLU A 75 12.16 26.60 -1.28
CA GLU A 75 12.19 27.97 -0.76
C GLU A 75 11.99 28.05 0.77
N GLY A 76 12.61 27.12 1.51
CA GLY A 76 12.51 27.05 2.96
C GLY A 76 11.29 26.32 3.51
N VAL A 77 10.29 25.98 2.69
CA VAL A 77 9.05 25.28 3.08
C VAL A 77 9.07 23.82 2.63
N TYR A 78 8.60 22.93 3.48
CA TYR A 78 8.41 21.53 3.10
C TYR A 78 7.15 21.38 2.26
N VAL A 79 7.32 20.70 1.11
CA VAL A 79 6.22 20.31 0.21
C VAL A 79 6.22 18.79 0.05
N TYR A 80 5.04 18.25 -0.20
CA TYR A 80 4.75 16.83 -0.24
C TYR A 80 4.11 16.47 -1.57
N LYS A 81 4.53 15.36 -2.17
CA LYS A 81 4.00 14.86 -3.43
C LYS A 81 3.64 13.40 -3.27
N ALA A 82 2.47 12.99 -3.77
CA ALA A 82 2.07 11.58 -3.78
C ALA A 82 2.96 10.77 -4.74
N GLU A 83 3.34 9.58 -4.32
CA GLU A 83 3.81 8.54 -5.22
C GLU A 83 2.59 7.97 -5.96
N ILE A 84 2.70 7.86 -7.29
CA ILE A 84 1.63 7.39 -8.17
C ILE A 84 2.04 6.19 -9.02
N SER A 85 3.21 5.67 -8.82
CA SER A 85 3.65 4.39 -9.39
C SER A 85 2.99 3.27 -8.61
N PHE A 86 1.77 2.87 -9.00
CA PHE A 86 0.95 1.92 -8.26
C PHE A 86 1.58 0.53 -8.20
N ASP A 87 2.34 0.12 -9.21
CA ASP A 87 3.13 -1.10 -9.23
C ASP A 87 4.21 -1.08 -8.13
N GLU A 88 4.93 0.02 -7.98
CA GLU A 88 5.94 0.20 -6.94
C GLU A 88 5.30 0.24 -5.54
N ILE A 89 4.17 0.95 -5.39
CA ILE A 89 3.39 0.95 -4.14
C ILE A 89 2.99 -0.48 -3.77
N PHE A 90 2.44 -1.24 -4.74
CA PHE A 90 2.01 -2.60 -4.51
C PHE A 90 3.17 -3.52 -4.13
N ARG A 91 4.32 -3.35 -4.76
CA ARG A 91 5.56 -4.05 -4.44
C ARG A 91 6.01 -3.78 -2.99
N LEU A 92 6.00 -2.52 -2.56
CA LEU A 92 6.37 -2.12 -1.20
C LEU A 92 5.39 -2.66 -0.15
N LEU A 93 4.08 -2.58 -0.41
CA LEU A 93 3.05 -3.14 0.48
C LEU A 93 3.17 -4.66 0.59
N THR A 94 3.45 -5.34 -0.53
CA THR A 94 3.69 -6.79 -0.54
C THR A 94 4.92 -7.16 0.29
N LYS A 95 5.99 -6.38 0.19
CA LYS A 95 7.19 -6.57 1.02
C LYS A 95 6.89 -6.38 2.50
N GLU A 96 6.17 -5.33 2.88
CA GLU A 96 5.77 -5.09 4.27
C GLU A 96 4.90 -6.24 4.82
N LEU A 97 3.93 -6.72 4.03
CA LEU A 97 3.09 -7.88 4.36
C LEU A 97 3.95 -9.12 4.61
N LEU A 98 4.88 -9.42 3.70
CA LEU A 98 5.76 -10.57 3.81
C LEU A 98 6.62 -10.50 5.07
N GLU A 99 7.33 -9.40 5.27
CA GLU A 99 8.32 -9.26 6.34
C GLU A 99 7.67 -9.14 7.74
N ARG A 100 6.57 -8.41 7.87
CA ARG A 100 5.94 -8.10 9.16
C ARG A 100 4.87 -9.09 9.61
N ASN A 101 4.24 -9.79 8.66
CA ASN A 101 3.11 -10.67 8.99
C ASN A 101 3.40 -12.13 8.64
N ILE A 102 3.75 -12.42 7.38
CA ILE A 102 3.83 -13.79 6.90
C ILE A 102 5.05 -14.53 7.48
N LEU A 103 6.24 -13.96 7.36
CA LEU A 103 7.46 -14.60 7.87
C LEU A 103 7.45 -14.84 9.39
N PRO A 104 7.00 -13.89 10.24
CA PRO A 104 6.88 -14.15 11.68
C PRO A 104 5.86 -15.26 12.01
N LEU A 105 4.72 -15.29 11.30
CA LEU A 105 3.71 -16.32 11.47
C LEU A 105 4.26 -17.69 11.02
N TYR A 106 4.90 -17.77 9.87
CA TYR A 106 5.53 -18.99 9.36
C TYR A 106 6.49 -19.61 10.38
N ARG A 107 7.38 -18.80 10.97
CA ARG A 107 8.31 -19.25 11.99
C ARG A 107 7.58 -19.84 13.21
N LYS A 108 6.53 -19.16 13.68
CA LYS A 108 5.73 -19.65 14.82
C LYS A 108 4.99 -20.95 14.52
N VAL A 109 4.47 -21.11 13.29
CA VAL A 109 3.83 -22.35 12.85
C VAL A 109 4.84 -23.50 12.85
N ALA A 110 6.04 -23.29 12.29
CA ALA A 110 7.11 -24.29 12.27
C ALA A 110 7.54 -24.69 13.70
N GLU A 111 7.81 -23.71 14.57
CA GLU A 111 8.17 -23.97 15.98
C GLU A 111 7.09 -24.75 16.72
N PHE A 112 5.81 -24.36 16.56
CA PHE A 112 4.70 -25.05 17.23
C PHE A 112 4.46 -26.44 16.66
N LYS A 113 4.60 -26.64 15.35
CA LYS A 113 4.49 -27.95 14.67
C LYS A 113 5.47 -28.94 15.27
N ASP A 114 6.73 -28.54 15.50
CA ASP A 114 7.77 -29.44 16.00
C ASP A 114 7.50 -29.95 17.44
N LEU A 115 6.61 -29.27 18.16
CA LEU A 115 6.14 -29.68 19.49
C LEU A 115 4.94 -30.64 19.44
N GLN A 116 4.36 -30.90 18.25
CA GLN A 116 3.14 -31.67 18.09
C GLN A 116 3.41 -33.08 17.54
N LYS A 117 2.39 -33.94 17.62
CA LYS A 117 2.40 -35.33 17.08
C LYS A 117 1.03 -35.66 16.47
N GLY A 118 1.00 -36.70 15.66
CA GLY A 118 -0.24 -37.24 15.11
C GLY A 118 -0.93 -36.30 14.10
N VAL A 119 -2.25 -36.23 14.19
CA VAL A 119 -3.09 -35.47 13.23
C VAL A 119 -2.75 -33.97 13.21
N LEU A 120 -2.49 -33.38 14.38
CA LEU A 120 -2.16 -31.96 14.45
C LEU A 120 -0.82 -31.65 13.77
N TYR A 121 0.19 -32.50 13.95
CA TYR A 121 1.45 -32.38 13.25
C TYR A 121 1.26 -32.41 11.72
N GLN A 122 0.48 -33.37 11.22
CA GLN A 122 0.18 -33.47 9.78
C GLN A 122 -0.54 -32.23 9.24
N HIS A 123 -1.55 -31.75 10.00
CA HIS A 123 -2.26 -30.53 9.61
C HIS A 123 -1.35 -29.29 9.58
N LEU A 124 -0.53 -29.09 10.60
CA LEU A 124 0.42 -27.97 10.63
C LEU A 124 1.50 -28.07 9.56
N SER A 125 1.92 -29.29 9.17
CA SER A 125 2.81 -29.49 8.03
C SER A 125 2.18 -29.02 6.73
N SER A 126 0.89 -29.31 6.51
CA SER A 126 0.18 -28.79 5.32
C SER A 126 0.04 -27.27 5.35
N VAL A 127 -0.22 -26.68 6.52
CA VAL A 127 -0.27 -25.22 6.67
C VAL A 127 1.08 -24.59 6.35
N GLU A 128 2.18 -25.17 6.83
CA GLU A 128 3.55 -24.70 6.57
C GLU A 128 3.87 -24.75 5.08
N GLU A 129 3.53 -25.84 4.37
CA GLU A 129 3.72 -25.98 2.94
C GLU A 129 2.95 -24.91 2.14
N GLU A 130 1.69 -24.65 2.48
CA GLU A 130 0.90 -23.60 1.83
C GLU A 130 1.46 -22.19 2.11
N MET A 131 1.94 -21.95 3.33
CA MET A 131 2.61 -20.69 3.67
C MET A 131 3.93 -20.53 2.89
N GLN A 132 4.70 -21.61 2.69
CA GLN A 132 5.92 -21.56 1.88
C GLN A 132 5.61 -21.19 0.42
N LYS A 133 4.57 -21.78 -0.18
CA LYS A 133 4.11 -21.39 -1.54
C LYS A 133 3.74 -19.91 -1.61
N LEU A 134 3.05 -19.38 -0.59
CA LEU A 134 2.71 -17.96 -0.51
C LEU A 134 3.97 -17.09 -0.41
N ILE A 135 4.94 -17.46 0.42
CA ILE A 135 6.21 -16.74 0.56
C ILE A 135 6.94 -16.68 -0.78
N ASP A 136 7.04 -17.80 -1.49
CA ASP A 136 7.69 -17.88 -2.80
C ASP A 136 6.98 -17.00 -3.84
N TYR A 137 5.65 -16.99 -3.83
CA TYR A 137 4.83 -16.15 -4.72
C TYR A 137 5.03 -14.66 -4.43
N LEU A 138 4.94 -14.24 -3.17
CA LEU A 138 5.14 -12.84 -2.78
C LEU A 138 6.58 -12.38 -3.07
N THR A 139 7.56 -13.26 -2.86
CA THR A 139 8.97 -12.98 -3.18
C THR A 139 9.18 -12.73 -4.67
N LYS A 140 8.49 -13.47 -5.54
CA LYS A 140 8.52 -13.21 -6.99
C LYS A 140 7.96 -11.83 -7.32
N ILE A 141 6.81 -11.45 -6.75
CA ILE A 141 6.21 -10.12 -6.95
C ILE A 141 7.18 -9.01 -6.53
N ILE A 142 7.81 -9.15 -5.36
CA ILE A 142 8.76 -8.16 -4.84
C ILE A 142 9.98 -8.01 -5.76
N ASN A 143 10.44 -9.10 -6.37
CA ASN A 143 11.63 -9.13 -7.21
C ASN A 143 11.39 -8.79 -8.68
N VAL A 144 10.15 -8.68 -9.13
CA VAL A 144 9.84 -8.16 -10.47
C VAL A 144 10.28 -6.70 -10.49
N LYS A 145 11.44 -6.41 -11.08
CA LYS A 145 11.82 -5.05 -11.45
C LYS A 145 10.80 -4.57 -12.46
N GLY A 146 10.29 -3.34 -12.29
CA GLY A 146 9.26 -2.76 -13.13
C GLY A 146 9.62 -2.67 -14.62
N GLU A 147 9.70 -3.80 -15.29
CA GLU A 147 9.62 -3.94 -16.73
C GLU A 147 8.14 -4.01 -17.15
N ALA A 148 7.31 -3.16 -16.54
CA ALA A 148 5.88 -3.08 -16.81
C ALA A 148 5.58 -2.40 -18.16
N HIS A 149 6.35 -2.70 -19.21
CA HIS A 149 6.02 -2.34 -20.59
C HIS A 149 6.28 -3.43 -21.63
N ALA A 150 6.43 -4.68 -21.20
CA ALA A 150 6.57 -5.81 -22.13
C ALA A 150 5.77 -7.03 -21.65
N LEU A 151 4.52 -6.85 -21.25
CA LEU A 151 3.56 -7.95 -21.29
C LEU A 151 2.94 -7.92 -22.68
N GLU A 152 3.27 -8.94 -23.49
CA GLU A 152 2.58 -9.23 -24.74
C GLU A 152 1.06 -9.16 -24.51
N GLU A 153 0.35 -8.48 -25.40
CA GLU A 153 -1.08 -8.16 -25.29
C GLU A 153 -2.03 -9.36 -25.10
N ASP A 154 -1.54 -10.60 -25.16
CA ASP A 154 -2.36 -11.80 -25.19
C ASP A 154 -2.68 -12.44 -23.82
N GLN A 155 -2.24 -11.88 -22.68
CA GLN A 155 -2.47 -12.46 -21.35
C GLN A 155 -2.96 -11.50 -20.27
N ILE A 156 -3.41 -10.32 -20.63
CA ILE A 156 -3.97 -9.39 -19.66
C ILE A 156 -5.46 -9.71 -19.46
N PHE A 157 -5.80 -10.26 -18.29
CA PHE A 157 -7.19 -10.25 -17.83
C PHE A 157 -7.57 -8.81 -17.52
N VAL A 158 -8.24 -8.15 -18.46
CA VAL A 158 -8.92 -6.88 -18.23
C VAL A 158 -10.36 -7.21 -17.85
N PRO A 159 -10.76 -7.06 -16.56
CA PRO A 159 -12.17 -7.21 -16.24
C PRO A 159 -12.94 -6.13 -16.99
N SER A 160 -13.99 -6.56 -17.70
CA SER A 160 -14.91 -5.63 -18.34
C SER A 160 -15.47 -4.71 -17.25
N VAL A 161 -15.09 -3.46 -17.29
CA VAL A 161 -15.70 -2.43 -16.45
C VAL A 161 -17.09 -2.16 -17.05
N PRO A 162 -18.18 -2.26 -16.26
CA PRO A 162 -19.54 -1.98 -16.74
C PRO A 162 -19.73 -0.52 -17.14
#